data_93d53c3c16aa22bff04d10f59ab7a47d
#
_entry.id   93d53c3c16aa22bff04d10f59ab7a47d
#
_cell.length_a   1.000
_cell.length_b   1.000
_cell.length_c   1.000
_cell.angle_alpha   90.00
_cell.angle_beta   90.00
_cell.angle_gamma   90.00
#
_symmetry.space_group_name_H-M   'P 1'
#
loop_
_entity.id
_entity.type
_entity.pdbx_description
1 polymer ?
#
loop_
_entity_poly.entity_id
_entity_poly.type
_entity_poly.pdbx_seq_one_letter_code
_entity_poly.pdbx_strand_id
1 'polypeptide(L)'
;MAIVRTLRAAAAVLTLAAVPAVAQDIVILGSVGSSSANGWPTYVAIEKGFFAAEGLKPDPVFAQSNAGVIQQLAAGSINFSTNSGLVDPIRAIEKGAPLALIRVEVQKPPYSLLAKPGIKSMAELKGKMLSVGGAKDITRIFVERMLAPSGVKPGQFDMTFAGATSARFSALQSGAVDAAILTPPFNFHAQSAGFTLLGNTVDFADMPFAGIAVNTNWAATNRPKVEKVIAIYTRAMVWLYDPKNREEAVTILMKVSSLKKDDVESAYDFLIGGKYFEPTGKVSKRRLSALVDALKELGDIPPSFSIERLFLAGVTQVSD
;
A
#
# COMPACT_ATOMS: atom_id res chain seq x y z
N MET A 1 16.04 87.20 -9.04
CA MET A 1 16.91 86.05 -8.67
C MET A 1 16.01 84.93 -8.30
N ALA A 2 15.89 83.95 -9.17
CA ALA A 2 15.04 82.73 -8.98
C ALA A 2 15.98 81.53 -8.84
N ILE A 3 15.91 80.84 -7.70
CA ILE A 3 16.74 79.66 -7.39
C ILE A 3 15.96 78.43 -7.83
N VAL A 4 16.43 77.74 -8.89
CA VAL A 4 15.93 76.47 -9.34
C VAL A 4 16.57 75.35 -8.47
N ARG A 5 15.72 74.60 -7.69
CA ARG A 5 16.14 73.40 -6.97
C ARG A 5 15.88 72.20 -7.85
N THR A 6 16.90 71.56 -8.34
CA THR A 6 16.84 70.23 -9.03
C THR A 6 16.74 69.11 -8.02
N LEU A 7 15.61 68.45 -7.97
CA LEU A 7 15.46 67.15 -7.28
C LEU A 7 16.08 66.05 -8.16
N ARG A 8 17.08 65.36 -7.63
CA ARG A 8 17.59 64.10 -8.20
C ARG A 8 16.78 62.94 -7.59
N ALA A 9 15.95 62.30 -8.39
CA ALA A 9 15.29 61.04 -8.01
C ALA A 9 16.28 59.89 -8.21
N ALA A 10 16.65 59.20 -7.12
CA ALA A 10 17.42 57.96 -7.16
C ALA A 10 16.45 56.79 -7.41
N ALA A 11 16.50 56.21 -8.59
CA ALA A 11 15.76 54.99 -8.89
C ALA A 11 16.55 53.79 -8.32
N ALA A 12 16.04 53.17 -7.26
CA ALA A 12 16.54 51.91 -6.74
C ALA A 12 16.07 50.76 -7.67
N VAL A 13 16.96 50.20 -8.44
CA VAL A 13 16.70 49.00 -9.25
C VAL A 13 16.76 47.78 -8.30
N LEU A 14 15.60 47.26 -7.92
CA LEU A 14 15.50 45.95 -7.28
C LEU A 14 15.77 44.86 -8.32
N THR A 15 16.96 44.30 -8.34
CA THR A 15 17.26 43.08 -9.06
C THR A 15 16.62 41.90 -8.32
N LEU A 16 15.43 41.43 -8.78
CA LEU A 16 14.93 40.11 -8.39
C LEU A 16 15.91 39.08 -8.93
N ALA A 17 16.71 38.48 -8.04
CA ALA A 17 17.45 37.28 -8.35
C ALA A 17 16.44 36.14 -8.63
N ALA A 18 16.23 35.79 -9.89
CA ALA A 18 15.48 34.63 -10.26
C ALA A 18 16.25 33.37 -9.74
N VAL A 19 15.76 32.78 -8.66
CA VAL A 19 16.25 31.48 -8.21
C VAL A 19 15.88 30.50 -9.32
N PRO A 20 16.85 29.79 -9.93
CA PRO A 20 16.52 28.81 -10.94
C PRO A 20 15.60 27.75 -10.33
N ALA A 21 14.41 27.59 -10.88
CA ALA A 21 13.53 26.50 -10.53
C ALA A 21 14.24 25.20 -10.94
N VAL A 22 14.80 24.49 -9.97
CA VAL A 22 15.37 23.17 -10.21
C VAL A 22 14.22 22.28 -10.66
N ALA A 23 14.26 21.80 -11.89
CA ALA A 23 13.27 20.87 -12.41
C ALA A 23 13.28 19.63 -11.52
N GLN A 24 12.15 19.31 -10.88
CA GLN A 24 12.03 18.14 -10.04
C GLN A 24 12.00 16.88 -10.91
N ASP A 25 12.77 15.90 -10.55
CA ASP A 25 12.76 14.58 -11.19
C ASP A 25 11.44 13.84 -10.90
N ILE A 26 10.72 13.46 -11.95
CA ILE A 26 9.46 12.71 -11.81
C ILE A 26 9.75 11.27 -11.38
N VAL A 27 9.00 10.78 -10.41
CA VAL A 27 8.95 9.37 -9.99
C VAL A 27 7.51 8.87 -10.07
N ILE A 28 7.27 7.85 -10.89
CA ILE A 28 5.94 7.30 -11.14
C ILE A 28 5.67 6.18 -10.14
N LEU A 29 4.62 6.36 -9.33
CA LEU A 29 4.25 5.49 -8.22
C LEU A 29 2.96 4.75 -8.54
N GLY A 30 3.04 3.46 -8.85
CA GLY A 30 1.86 2.63 -9.13
C GLY A 30 1.29 2.00 -7.86
N SER A 31 -0.02 2.04 -7.69
CA SER A 31 -0.72 1.34 -6.62
C SER A 31 -2.12 0.86 -7.01
N VAL A 32 -2.72 0.01 -6.17
CA VAL A 32 -4.09 -0.48 -6.37
C VAL A 32 -5.08 0.42 -5.67
N GLY A 33 -5.89 1.14 -6.45
CA GLY A 33 -6.88 2.07 -5.92
C GLY A 33 -6.26 3.24 -5.13
N SER A 34 -7.05 4.25 -4.85
CA SER A 34 -6.58 5.49 -4.23
C SER A 34 -7.03 5.70 -2.77
N SER A 35 -7.87 4.81 -2.22
CA SER A 35 -8.63 5.09 -0.99
C SER A 35 -8.33 4.16 0.19
N SER A 36 -7.36 3.24 0.04
CA SER A 36 -6.99 2.33 1.12
C SER A 36 -6.03 2.98 2.11
N ALA A 37 -6.24 2.74 3.41
CA ALA A 37 -5.33 3.17 4.46
C ALA A 37 -3.93 2.52 4.38
N ASN A 38 -3.77 1.44 3.63
CA ASN A 38 -2.45 0.86 3.37
C ASN A 38 -1.51 1.83 2.63
N GLY A 39 -2.09 2.74 1.80
CA GLY A 39 -1.36 3.79 1.11
C GLY A 39 -1.06 5.04 1.95
N TRP A 40 -1.43 5.04 3.23
CA TRP A 40 -1.28 6.21 4.10
C TRP A 40 0.11 6.84 4.09
N PRO A 41 1.21 6.06 4.15
CA PRO A 41 2.55 6.63 4.06
C PRO A 41 2.81 7.40 2.76
N THR A 42 2.26 6.93 1.63
CA THR A 42 2.35 7.62 0.33
C THR A 42 1.61 8.95 0.38
N TYR A 43 0.39 8.97 0.91
CA TYR A 43 -0.42 10.19 1.00
C TYR A 43 0.23 11.22 1.91
N VAL A 44 0.76 10.78 3.06
CA VAL A 44 1.54 11.65 3.97
C VAL A 44 2.78 12.19 3.28
N ALA A 45 3.54 11.35 2.60
CA ALA A 45 4.76 11.79 1.91
C ALA A 45 4.49 12.86 0.84
N ILE A 46 3.35 12.76 0.15
CA ILE A 46 2.90 13.74 -0.85
C ILE A 46 2.42 15.02 -0.16
N GLU A 47 1.47 14.93 0.76
CA GLU A 47 0.86 16.10 1.43
C GLU A 47 1.87 16.88 2.29
N LYS A 48 2.82 16.20 2.91
CA LYS A 48 3.90 16.83 3.70
C LYS A 48 5.07 17.36 2.85
N GLY A 49 5.02 17.19 1.52
CA GLY A 49 6.07 17.65 0.62
C GLY A 49 7.40 16.91 0.77
N PHE A 50 7.41 15.67 1.29
CA PHE A 50 8.67 14.94 1.51
C PHE A 50 9.38 14.58 0.21
N PHE A 51 8.63 14.36 -0.87
CA PHE A 51 9.20 14.18 -2.21
C PHE A 51 9.85 15.47 -2.72
N ALA A 52 9.16 16.61 -2.58
CA ALA A 52 9.66 17.89 -3.03
C ALA A 52 10.95 18.29 -2.29
N ALA A 53 11.04 17.98 -0.99
CA ALA A 53 12.25 18.23 -0.18
C ALA A 53 13.48 17.45 -0.69
N GLU A 54 13.28 16.32 -1.37
CA GLU A 54 14.33 15.51 -1.98
C GLU A 54 14.55 15.83 -3.48
N GLY A 55 13.89 16.87 -4.00
CA GLY A 55 13.96 17.25 -5.42
C GLY A 55 13.20 16.29 -6.35
N LEU A 56 12.25 15.53 -5.82
CA LEU A 56 11.41 14.59 -6.57
C LEU A 56 9.98 15.12 -6.70
N LYS A 57 9.34 14.80 -7.83
CA LYS A 57 7.92 15.01 -8.07
C LYS A 57 7.22 13.66 -8.17
N PRO A 58 6.36 13.27 -7.21
CA PRO A 58 5.61 12.05 -7.29
C PRO A 58 4.51 12.16 -8.34
N ASP A 59 4.33 11.11 -9.13
CA ASP A 59 3.22 10.94 -10.08
C ASP A 59 2.49 9.63 -9.76
N PRO A 60 1.41 9.68 -8.94
CA PRO A 60 0.67 8.50 -8.55
C PRO A 60 -0.22 7.98 -9.70
N VAL A 61 -0.07 6.71 -10.03
CA VAL A 61 -0.87 5.97 -11.03
C VAL A 61 -1.62 4.83 -10.34
N PHE A 62 -2.92 4.73 -10.61
CA PHE A 62 -3.79 3.73 -9.99
C PHE A 62 -4.24 2.68 -10.99
N ALA A 63 -4.01 1.41 -10.67
CA ALA A 63 -4.52 0.28 -11.42
C ALA A 63 -5.69 -0.41 -10.70
N GLN A 64 -6.48 -1.19 -11.44
CA GLN A 64 -7.63 -1.90 -10.90
C GLN A 64 -7.23 -3.14 -10.10
N SER A 65 -6.04 -3.68 -10.33
CA SER A 65 -5.54 -4.88 -9.65
C SER A 65 -4.04 -4.81 -9.38
N ASN A 66 -3.59 -5.58 -8.39
CA ASN A 66 -2.17 -5.69 -8.06
C ASN A 66 -1.36 -6.26 -9.24
N ALA A 67 -1.89 -7.28 -9.93
CA ALA A 67 -1.26 -7.82 -11.13
C ALA A 67 -1.05 -6.76 -12.22
N GLY A 68 -2.02 -5.85 -12.41
CA GLY A 68 -1.91 -4.73 -13.36
C GLY A 68 -0.80 -3.73 -12.97
N VAL A 69 -0.63 -3.44 -11.68
CA VAL A 69 0.49 -2.61 -11.18
C VAL A 69 1.82 -3.27 -11.50
N ILE A 70 1.94 -4.58 -11.21
CA ILE A 70 3.21 -5.31 -11.40
C ILE A 70 3.55 -5.50 -12.89
N GLN A 71 2.56 -5.65 -13.76
CA GLN A 71 2.78 -5.64 -15.21
C GLN A 71 3.33 -4.29 -15.70
N GLN A 72 2.76 -3.16 -15.24
CA GLN A 72 3.27 -1.83 -15.57
C GLN A 72 4.68 -1.60 -15.04
N LEU A 73 4.97 -2.09 -13.82
CA LEU A 73 6.31 -2.01 -13.24
C LEU A 73 7.33 -2.82 -14.05
N ALA A 74 6.99 -4.06 -14.43
CA ALA A 74 7.85 -4.91 -15.24
C ALA A 74 8.12 -4.32 -16.64
N ALA A 75 7.10 -3.68 -17.23
CA ALA A 75 7.22 -2.98 -18.51
C ALA A 75 7.98 -1.64 -18.41
N GLY A 76 8.29 -1.15 -17.21
CA GLY A 76 8.96 0.15 -17.00
C GLY A 76 8.04 1.36 -17.17
N SER A 77 6.71 1.17 -17.27
CA SER A 77 5.74 2.26 -17.37
C SER A 77 5.57 3.01 -16.05
N ILE A 78 5.87 2.38 -14.94
CA ILE A 78 6.00 2.99 -13.61
C ILE A 78 7.38 2.66 -13.04
N ASN A 79 7.87 3.48 -12.10
CA ASN A 79 9.20 3.27 -11.50
C ASN A 79 9.13 2.40 -10.25
N PHE A 80 8.10 2.60 -9.43
CA PHE A 80 7.88 1.89 -8.17
C PHE A 80 6.44 1.37 -8.12
N SER A 81 6.25 0.16 -7.60
CA SER A 81 4.96 -0.24 -7.06
C SER A 81 4.94 0.12 -5.58
N THR A 82 3.92 0.81 -5.13
CA THR A 82 3.74 1.19 -3.72
C THR A 82 2.46 0.58 -3.18
N ASN A 83 2.42 0.25 -1.88
CA ASN A 83 1.25 -0.37 -1.28
C ASN A 83 0.76 -1.63 -2.03
N SER A 84 1.66 -2.33 -2.69
CA SER A 84 1.34 -3.52 -3.48
C SER A 84 1.55 -4.78 -2.67
N GLY A 85 0.57 -5.71 -2.74
CA GLY A 85 0.69 -7.03 -2.14
C GLY A 85 1.89 -7.80 -2.70
N LEU A 86 2.66 -8.45 -1.83
CA LEU A 86 3.96 -9.05 -2.19
C LEU A 86 3.87 -10.28 -3.08
N VAL A 87 2.71 -10.92 -3.19
CA VAL A 87 2.52 -12.16 -3.97
C VAL A 87 2.82 -11.96 -5.46
N ASP A 88 2.27 -10.91 -6.07
CA ASP A 88 2.44 -10.69 -7.51
C ASP A 88 3.88 -10.31 -7.89
N PRO A 89 4.59 -9.43 -7.17
CA PRO A 89 6.00 -9.19 -7.45
C PRO A 89 6.86 -10.46 -7.24
N ILE A 90 6.58 -11.30 -6.22
CA ILE A 90 7.30 -12.56 -6.01
C ILE A 90 7.13 -13.49 -7.24
N ARG A 91 5.92 -13.67 -7.72
CA ARG A 91 5.63 -14.48 -8.92
C ARG A 91 6.28 -13.91 -10.18
N ALA A 92 6.27 -12.59 -10.33
CA ALA A 92 6.90 -11.94 -11.48
C ALA A 92 8.43 -12.11 -11.47
N ILE A 93 9.07 -11.95 -10.31
CA ILE A 93 10.52 -12.16 -10.14
C ILE A 93 10.88 -13.63 -10.37
N GLU A 94 10.06 -14.56 -9.89
CA GLU A 94 10.24 -15.98 -10.17
C GLU A 94 10.30 -16.25 -11.67
N LYS A 95 9.42 -15.65 -12.45
CA LYS A 95 9.36 -15.74 -13.91
C LYS A 95 10.41 -14.89 -14.66
N GLY A 96 11.33 -14.26 -13.93
CA GLY A 96 12.42 -13.49 -14.52
C GLY A 96 12.09 -12.04 -14.85
N ALA A 97 10.99 -11.48 -14.34
CA ALA A 97 10.73 -10.05 -14.48
C ALA A 97 11.83 -9.23 -13.81
N PRO A 98 12.25 -8.10 -14.41
CA PRO A 98 13.33 -7.26 -13.88
C PRO A 98 12.84 -6.41 -12.70
N LEU A 99 12.49 -7.07 -11.61
CA LEU A 99 11.93 -6.44 -10.41
C LEU A 99 12.72 -6.84 -9.17
N ALA A 100 12.70 -5.96 -8.17
CA ALA A 100 13.19 -6.28 -6.82
C ALA A 100 12.35 -5.57 -5.76
N LEU A 101 12.21 -6.21 -4.60
CA LEU A 101 11.66 -5.59 -3.39
C LEU A 101 12.73 -4.72 -2.75
N ILE A 102 12.39 -3.49 -2.40
CA ILE A 102 13.32 -2.55 -1.74
C ILE A 102 12.96 -2.27 -0.29
N ARG A 103 11.69 -2.47 0.09
CA ARG A 103 11.24 -2.38 1.49
C ARG A 103 9.91 -3.09 1.71
N VAL A 104 9.65 -3.51 2.95
CA VAL A 104 8.31 -3.85 3.43
C VAL A 104 7.67 -2.58 4.00
N GLU A 105 6.41 -2.36 3.72
CA GLU A 105 5.62 -1.25 4.24
C GLU A 105 4.62 -1.74 5.30
N VAL A 106 3.88 -2.79 4.97
CA VAL A 106 2.86 -3.37 5.85
C VAL A 106 3.30 -4.78 6.24
N GLN A 107 3.79 -4.89 7.47
CA GLN A 107 4.42 -6.11 7.99
C GLN A 107 3.45 -7.15 8.55
N LYS A 108 2.16 -6.82 8.64
CA LYS A 108 1.08 -7.70 9.08
C LYS A 108 -0.10 -7.56 8.11
N PRO A 109 -0.86 -8.62 7.84
CA PRO A 109 -1.99 -8.54 6.93
C PRO A 109 -3.16 -7.75 7.56
N PRO A 110 -3.52 -6.55 7.02
CA PRO A 110 -4.46 -5.64 7.68
C PRO A 110 -5.91 -5.87 7.22
N TYR A 111 -6.27 -7.08 6.91
CA TYR A 111 -7.61 -7.39 6.42
C TYR A 111 -8.54 -7.86 7.53
N SER A 112 -9.82 -7.57 7.35
CA SER A 112 -10.94 -8.13 8.11
C SER A 112 -11.91 -8.81 7.15
N LEU A 113 -12.47 -9.94 7.55
CA LEU A 113 -13.53 -10.62 6.83
C LEU A 113 -14.88 -10.14 7.38
N LEU A 114 -15.64 -9.44 6.55
CA LEU A 114 -16.95 -8.86 6.87
C LEU A 114 -18.02 -9.62 6.11
N ALA A 115 -19.16 -9.89 6.75
CA ALA A 115 -20.29 -10.60 6.18
C ALA A 115 -21.60 -9.83 6.34
N LYS A 116 -22.61 -10.17 5.55
CA LYS A 116 -23.98 -9.66 5.69
C LYS A 116 -24.49 -9.85 7.12
N PRO A 117 -25.35 -8.95 7.61
CA PRO A 117 -26.08 -9.17 8.86
C PRO A 117 -26.78 -10.53 8.84
N GLY A 118 -26.65 -11.28 9.94
CA GLY A 118 -27.21 -12.64 10.03
C GLY A 118 -26.21 -13.78 9.85
N ILE A 119 -25.09 -13.56 9.15
CA ILE A 119 -23.97 -14.51 9.12
C ILE A 119 -23.06 -14.18 10.30
N LYS A 120 -22.94 -15.10 11.27
CA LYS A 120 -22.29 -14.85 12.56
C LYS A 120 -20.97 -15.62 12.73
N SER A 121 -20.68 -16.56 11.85
CA SER A 121 -19.49 -17.41 11.93
C SER A 121 -18.92 -17.70 10.57
N MET A 122 -17.63 -18.05 10.51
CA MET A 122 -16.96 -18.48 9.28
C MET A 122 -17.53 -19.81 8.75
N ALA A 123 -18.07 -20.68 9.62
CA ALA A 123 -18.69 -21.93 9.21
C ALA A 123 -19.93 -21.71 8.34
N GLU A 124 -20.68 -20.62 8.57
CA GLU A 124 -21.87 -20.26 7.79
C GLU A 124 -21.56 -19.74 6.38
N LEU A 125 -20.28 -19.54 6.06
CA LEU A 125 -19.84 -19.15 4.71
C LEU A 125 -19.79 -20.33 3.72
N LYS A 126 -20.08 -21.54 4.16
CA LYS A 126 -20.26 -22.69 3.25
C LYS A 126 -21.43 -22.44 2.29
N GLY A 127 -21.19 -22.60 0.98
CA GLY A 127 -22.16 -22.31 -0.08
C GLY A 127 -22.42 -20.81 -0.34
N LYS A 128 -21.61 -19.91 0.22
CA LYS A 128 -21.75 -18.46 0.08
C LYS A 128 -20.82 -17.88 -0.95
N MET A 129 -21.15 -16.68 -1.43
CA MET A 129 -20.33 -15.90 -2.37
C MET A 129 -19.47 -14.90 -1.60
N LEU A 130 -18.16 -14.95 -1.80
CA LEU A 130 -17.19 -14.07 -1.15
C LEU A 130 -16.48 -13.18 -2.18
N SER A 131 -16.19 -11.93 -1.82
CA SER A 131 -15.40 -11.03 -2.68
C SER A 131 -13.96 -10.94 -2.20
N VAL A 132 -13.02 -11.20 -3.13
CA VAL A 132 -11.57 -11.11 -2.95
C VAL A 132 -10.95 -10.24 -4.05
N GLY A 133 -9.66 -9.92 -3.96
CA GLY A 133 -8.98 -9.05 -4.92
C GLY A 133 -8.82 -9.68 -6.31
N GLY A 134 -8.52 -10.98 -6.37
CA GLY A 134 -8.32 -11.69 -7.61
C GLY A 134 -8.09 -13.19 -7.40
N ALA A 135 -8.19 -13.96 -8.46
CA ALA A 135 -8.05 -15.42 -8.43
C ALA A 135 -6.69 -15.90 -7.88
N LYS A 136 -5.65 -15.11 -8.10
CA LYS A 136 -4.29 -15.36 -7.61
C LYS A 136 -3.80 -14.27 -6.64
N ASP A 137 -4.71 -13.46 -6.11
CA ASP A 137 -4.38 -12.39 -5.16
C ASP A 137 -4.18 -12.97 -3.75
N ILE A 138 -3.35 -12.29 -2.93
CA ILE A 138 -3.07 -12.67 -1.54
C ILE A 138 -4.35 -12.75 -0.69
N THR A 139 -5.37 -11.97 -1.01
CA THR A 139 -6.65 -11.98 -0.29
C THR A 139 -7.38 -13.30 -0.40
N ARG A 140 -7.21 -14.03 -1.50
CA ARG A 140 -7.71 -15.40 -1.63
C ARG A 140 -7.04 -16.33 -0.61
N ILE A 141 -5.71 -16.28 -0.53
CA ILE A 141 -4.92 -17.07 0.43
C ILE A 141 -5.38 -16.78 1.86
N PHE A 142 -5.60 -15.51 2.19
CA PHE A 142 -6.07 -15.12 3.51
C PHE A 142 -7.47 -15.67 3.82
N VAL A 143 -8.42 -15.54 2.89
CA VAL A 143 -9.78 -16.09 3.08
C VAL A 143 -9.72 -17.61 3.28
N GLU A 144 -8.99 -18.34 2.46
CA GLU A 144 -8.84 -19.79 2.58
C GLU A 144 -8.24 -20.19 3.95
N ARG A 145 -7.22 -19.46 4.43
CA ARG A 145 -6.60 -19.69 5.76
C ARG A 145 -7.55 -19.35 6.91
N MET A 146 -8.33 -18.29 6.78
CA MET A 146 -9.31 -17.88 7.81
C MET A 146 -10.43 -18.91 7.94
N LEU A 147 -10.89 -19.48 6.82
CA LEU A 147 -12.01 -20.43 6.80
C LEU A 147 -11.60 -21.86 7.20
N ALA A 148 -10.34 -22.24 6.98
CA ALA A 148 -9.85 -23.60 7.23
C ALA A 148 -10.10 -24.12 8.67
N PRO A 149 -9.86 -23.36 9.77
CA PRO A 149 -10.16 -23.81 11.13
C PRO A 149 -11.65 -24.09 11.38
N SER A 150 -12.54 -23.44 10.61
CA SER A 150 -14.00 -23.65 10.68
C SER A 150 -14.48 -24.83 9.81
N GLY A 151 -13.56 -25.59 9.21
CA GLY A 151 -13.87 -26.74 8.35
C GLY A 151 -14.38 -26.36 6.96
N VAL A 152 -14.37 -25.11 6.57
CA VAL A 152 -14.79 -24.63 5.24
C VAL A 152 -13.57 -24.64 4.32
N LYS A 153 -13.60 -25.50 3.29
CA LYS A 153 -12.48 -25.75 2.37
C LYS A 153 -12.72 -25.06 1.02
N PRO A 154 -11.67 -24.81 0.22
CA PRO A 154 -11.80 -24.39 -1.17
C PRO A 154 -12.75 -25.32 -1.95
N GLY A 155 -13.62 -24.72 -2.79
CA GLY A 155 -14.70 -25.43 -3.49
C GLY A 155 -16.00 -25.60 -2.70
N GLN A 156 -16.03 -25.21 -1.43
CA GLN A 156 -17.25 -25.20 -0.61
C GLN A 156 -17.87 -23.80 -0.49
N PHE A 157 -17.31 -22.81 -1.15
CA PHE A 157 -17.79 -21.43 -1.27
C PHE A 157 -17.33 -20.89 -2.63
N ASP A 158 -18.01 -19.87 -3.13
CA ASP A 158 -17.68 -19.22 -4.37
C ASP A 158 -16.95 -17.90 -4.16
N MET A 159 -16.16 -17.45 -5.13
CA MET A 159 -15.43 -16.19 -5.08
C MET A 159 -15.71 -15.31 -6.28
N THR A 160 -15.90 -14.00 -6.04
CA THR A 160 -15.83 -12.96 -7.05
C THR A 160 -14.53 -12.17 -6.91
N PHE A 161 -14.09 -11.58 -8.00
CA PHE A 161 -12.80 -10.89 -8.08
C PHE A 161 -13.04 -9.40 -8.37
N ALA A 162 -12.95 -8.56 -7.34
CA ALA A 162 -13.31 -7.14 -7.44
C ALA A 162 -12.12 -6.17 -7.25
N GLY A 163 -10.88 -6.68 -7.25
CA GLY A 163 -9.65 -5.85 -7.17
C GLY A 163 -9.55 -5.03 -5.89
N ALA A 164 -9.78 -3.73 -5.98
CA ALA A 164 -9.65 -2.78 -4.87
C ALA A 164 -10.64 -3.03 -3.72
N THR A 165 -10.23 -2.69 -2.48
CA THR A 165 -11.09 -2.87 -1.29
C THR A 165 -12.40 -2.08 -1.37
N SER A 166 -12.42 -0.91 -1.99
CA SER A 166 -13.63 -0.12 -2.23
C SER A 166 -14.64 -0.87 -3.11
N ALA A 167 -14.18 -1.53 -4.17
CA ALA A 167 -15.05 -2.32 -5.05
C ALA A 167 -15.60 -3.56 -4.33
N ARG A 168 -14.79 -4.24 -3.52
CA ARG A 168 -15.25 -5.35 -2.67
C ARG A 168 -16.29 -4.90 -1.64
N PHE A 169 -16.08 -3.73 -1.03
CA PHE A 169 -17.08 -3.14 -0.12
C PHE A 169 -18.39 -2.83 -0.85
N SER A 170 -18.33 -2.23 -2.04
CA SER A 170 -19.53 -1.96 -2.85
C SER A 170 -20.28 -3.22 -3.21
N ALA A 171 -19.58 -4.32 -3.53
CA ALA A 171 -20.21 -5.62 -3.79
C ALA A 171 -20.90 -6.20 -2.55
N LEU A 172 -20.30 -6.04 -1.37
CA LEU A 172 -20.92 -6.44 -0.09
C LEU A 172 -22.14 -5.58 0.22
N GLN A 173 -22.00 -4.27 0.10
CA GLN A 173 -23.07 -3.29 0.40
C GLN A 173 -24.28 -3.44 -0.51
N SER A 174 -24.09 -3.72 -1.80
CA SER A 174 -25.18 -3.98 -2.76
C SER A 174 -25.85 -5.34 -2.56
N GLY A 175 -25.29 -6.21 -1.74
CA GLY A 175 -25.78 -7.58 -1.55
C GLY A 175 -25.36 -8.55 -2.66
N ALA A 176 -24.49 -8.14 -3.60
CA ALA A 176 -23.99 -9.02 -4.65
C ALA A 176 -23.13 -10.19 -4.11
N VAL A 177 -22.53 -10.01 -2.94
CA VAL A 177 -21.78 -11.06 -2.25
C VAL A 177 -22.22 -11.15 -0.79
N ASP A 178 -21.99 -12.31 -0.17
CA ASP A 178 -22.38 -12.57 1.22
C ASP A 178 -21.31 -12.13 2.22
N ALA A 179 -20.04 -12.14 1.80
CA ALA A 179 -18.91 -11.66 2.59
C ALA A 179 -17.84 -11.04 1.70
N ALA A 180 -17.02 -10.17 2.28
CA ALA A 180 -15.90 -9.55 1.62
C ALA A 180 -14.71 -9.38 2.57
N ILE A 181 -13.50 -9.57 2.04
CA ILE A 181 -12.27 -9.26 2.77
C ILE A 181 -11.87 -7.82 2.49
N LEU A 182 -11.84 -6.98 3.54
CA LEU A 182 -11.69 -5.53 3.46
C LEU A 182 -10.49 -5.05 4.27
N THR A 183 -9.84 -4.00 3.77
CA THR A 183 -8.80 -3.26 4.52
C THR A 183 -9.38 -2.00 5.16
N PRO A 184 -8.71 -1.43 6.19
CA PRO A 184 -9.06 -0.10 6.67
C PRO A 184 -9.01 0.96 5.56
N PRO A 185 -9.89 1.98 5.62
CA PRO A 185 -10.94 2.19 6.60
C PRO A 185 -12.26 1.49 6.26
N PHE A 186 -12.36 0.78 5.12
CA PHE A 186 -13.60 0.16 4.63
C PHE A 186 -14.14 -0.96 5.54
N ASN A 187 -13.26 -1.69 6.24
CA ASN A 187 -13.71 -2.68 7.23
C ASN A 187 -14.46 -2.02 8.41
N PHE A 188 -14.02 -0.85 8.87
CA PHE A 188 -14.69 -0.09 9.91
C PHE A 188 -15.98 0.53 9.41
N HIS A 189 -15.95 1.08 8.20
CA HIS A 189 -17.17 1.59 7.57
C HIS A 189 -18.22 0.49 7.37
N ALA A 190 -17.83 -0.72 6.99
CA ALA A 190 -18.75 -1.85 6.91
C ALA A 190 -19.33 -2.21 8.30
N GLN A 191 -18.51 -2.23 9.35
CA GLN A 191 -18.98 -2.49 10.71
C GLN A 191 -19.97 -1.40 11.17
N SER A 192 -19.67 -0.13 10.94
CA SER A 192 -20.57 1.00 11.23
C SER A 192 -21.88 0.92 10.45
N ALA A 193 -21.88 0.31 9.26
CA ALA A 193 -23.05 0.05 8.45
C ALA A 193 -23.83 -1.24 8.84
N GLY A 194 -23.41 -1.95 9.92
CA GLY A 194 -24.09 -3.11 10.46
C GLY A 194 -23.66 -4.45 9.89
N PHE A 195 -22.59 -4.51 9.07
CA PHE A 195 -22.02 -5.78 8.62
C PHE A 195 -21.26 -6.48 9.75
N THR A 196 -21.29 -7.80 9.76
CA THR A 196 -20.70 -8.62 10.82
C THR A 196 -19.21 -8.82 10.59
N LEU A 197 -18.38 -8.46 11.56
CA LEU A 197 -16.96 -8.84 11.57
C LEU A 197 -16.84 -10.32 11.96
N LEU A 198 -16.30 -11.15 11.06
CA LEU A 198 -16.04 -12.58 11.30
C LEU A 198 -14.64 -12.84 11.87
N GLY A 199 -13.67 -11.99 11.57
CA GLY A 199 -12.30 -12.09 12.08
C GLY A 199 -11.31 -11.22 11.31
N ASN A 200 -10.09 -11.15 11.83
CA ASN A 200 -8.98 -10.41 11.24
C ASN A 200 -7.91 -11.38 10.73
N THR A 201 -7.32 -11.09 9.58
CA THR A 201 -6.30 -11.95 8.96
C THR A 201 -5.05 -12.13 9.81
N VAL A 202 -4.71 -11.14 10.65
CA VAL A 202 -3.54 -11.21 11.53
C VAL A 202 -3.61 -12.37 12.54
N ASP A 203 -4.81 -12.83 12.85
CA ASP A 203 -5.04 -13.96 13.77
C ASP A 203 -4.77 -15.32 13.09
N PHE A 204 -4.64 -15.35 11.77
CA PHE A 204 -4.51 -16.56 10.95
C PHE A 204 -3.21 -16.61 10.12
N ALA A 205 -2.46 -15.51 10.05
CA ALA A 205 -1.26 -15.42 9.21
C ALA A 205 -0.23 -14.43 9.80
N ASP A 206 0.99 -14.90 10.09
CA ASP A 206 2.15 -14.06 10.45
C ASP A 206 3.09 -13.94 9.24
N MET A 207 2.69 -13.12 8.28
CA MET A 207 3.46 -12.84 7.05
C MET A 207 3.32 -11.37 6.65
N PRO A 208 4.28 -10.81 5.90
CA PRO A 208 4.16 -9.44 5.42
C PRO A 208 3.08 -9.37 4.34
N PHE A 209 2.41 -8.22 4.29
CA PHE A 209 1.35 -8.00 3.30
C PHE A 209 1.85 -7.22 2.09
N ALA A 210 2.38 -6.01 2.30
CA ALA A 210 2.69 -5.09 1.21
C ALA A 210 4.08 -4.47 1.36
N GLY A 211 4.62 -4.05 0.23
CA GLY A 211 5.92 -3.40 0.16
C GLY A 211 6.07 -2.56 -1.10
N ILE A 212 7.27 -2.04 -1.28
CA ILE A 212 7.69 -1.33 -2.48
C ILE A 212 8.60 -2.23 -3.29
N ALA A 213 8.23 -2.42 -4.56
CA ALA A 213 9.11 -3.00 -5.55
C ALA A 213 9.52 -1.95 -6.58
N VAL A 214 10.67 -2.15 -7.21
CA VAL A 214 11.25 -1.29 -8.24
C VAL A 214 11.60 -2.10 -9.48
N ASN A 215 11.54 -1.47 -10.65
CA ASN A 215 12.10 -2.04 -11.86
C ASN A 215 13.64 -1.97 -11.78
N THR A 216 14.33 -3.12 -11.85
CA THR A 216 15.78 -3.20 -11.64
C THR A 216 16.58 -2.56 -12.76
N ASN A 217 16.07 -2.58 -14.01
CA ASN A 217 16.72 -1.92 -15.13
C ASN A 217 16.72 -0.39 -14.94
N TRP A 218 15.59 0.15 -14.49
CA TRP A 218 15.48 1.57 -14.16
C TRP A 218 16.34 1.92 -12.92
N ALA A 219 16.31 1.09 -11.88
CA ALA A 219 17.07 1.29 -10.66
C ALA A 219 18.60 1.33 -10.90
N ALA A 220 19.10 0.55 -11.85
CA ALA A 220 20.52 0.50 -12.17
C ALA A 220 21.12 1.86 -12.55
N THR A 221 20.33 2.72 -13.21
CA THR A 221 20.73 4.07 -13.61
C THR A 221 20.16 5.18 -12.74
N ASN A 222 19.28 4.83 -11.76
CA ASN A 222 18.57 5.78 -10.89
C ASN A 222 18.72 5.45 -9.40
N ARG A 223 19.79 4.77 -9.02
CA ARG A 223 20.03 4.35 -7.62
C ARG A 223 19.84 5.47 -6.59
N PRO A 224 20.35 6.71 -6.78
CA PRO A 224 20.10 7.79 -5.84
C PRO A 224 18.61 8.11 -5.63
N LYS A 225 17.78 7.99 -6.69
CA LYS A 225 16.32 8.18 -6.58
C LYS A 225 15.66 7.05 -5.78
N VAL A 226 16.14 5.81 -5.93
CA VAL A 226 15.66 4.67 -5.13
C VAL A 226 15.93 4.89 -3.65
N GLU A 227 17.16 5.32 -3.31
CA GLU A 227 17.57 5.59 -1.92
C GLU A 227 16.75 6.76 -1.31
N LYS A 228 16.52 7.83 -2.09
CA LYS A 228 15.64 8.94 -1.68
C LYS A 228 14.21 8.46 -1.40
N VAL A 229 13.62 7.62 -2.27
CA VAL A 229 12.28 7.09 -2.07
C VAL A 229 12.22 6.26 -0.78
N ILE A 230 13.21 5.42 -0.50
CA ILE A 230 13.28 4.66 0.77
C ILE A 230 13.30 5.62 1.97
N ALA A 231 14.12 6.67 1.93
CA ALA A 231 14.22 7.67 2.99
C ALA A 231 12.90 8.44 3.18
N ILE A 232 12.23 8.83 2.08
CA ILE A 232 10.92 9.50 2.09
C ILE A 232 9.88 8.65 2.81
N TYR A 233 9.78 7.37 2.47
CA TYR A 233 8.81 6.46 3.11
C TYR A 233 9.16 6.20 4.58
N THR A 234 10.43 6.10 4.92
CA THR A 234 10.87 6.00 6.32
C THR A 234 10.44 7.24 7.11
N ARG A 235 10.65 8.45 6.54
CA ARG A 235 10.21 9.71 7.15
C ARG A 235 8.68 9.76 7.30
N ALA A 236 7.93 9.32 6.29
CA ALA A 236 6.46 9.28 6.35
C ALA A 236 5.96 8.32 7.44
N MET A 237 6.59 7.15 7.60
CA MET A 237 6.26 6.19 8.65
C MET A 237 6.55 6.75 10.05
N VAL A 238 7.73 7.36 10.25
CA VAL A 238 8.08 8.00 11.53
C VAL A 238 7.07 9.10 11.86
N TRP A 239 6.69 9.90 10.88
CA TRP A 239 5.69 10.95 11.05
C TRP A 239 4.32 10.38 11.43
N LEU A 240 3.88 9.29 10.80
CA LEU A 240 2.61 8.61 11.10
C LEU A 240 2.55 8.03 12.52
N TYR A 241 3.69 7.54 13.03
CA TYR A 241 3.77 6.98 14.38
C TYR A 241 3.91 8.04 15.48
N ASP A 242 4.15 9.31 15.15
CA ASP A 242 4.12 10.39 16.15
C ASP A 242 2.66 10.73 16.49
N PRO A 243 2.21 10.50 17.73
CA PRO A 243 0.82 10.74 18.12
C PRO A 243 0.38 12.21 17.97
N LYS A 244 1.33 13.16 17.94
CA LYS A 244 1.04 14.58 17.68
C LYS A 244 0.45 14.80 16.29
N ASN A 245 0.72 13.92 15.35
CA ASN A 245 0.27 14.03 13.97
C ASN A 245 -1.05 13.30 13.70
N ARG A 246 -1.67 12.65 14.71
CA ARG A 246 -2.86 11.81 14.55
C ARG A 246 -3.99 12.53 13.80
N GLU A 247 -4.33 13.74 14.21
CA GLU A 247 -5.45 14.47 13.62
C GLU A 247 -5.18 14.87 12.16
N GLU A 248 -3.96 15.31 11.87
CA GLU A 248 -3.55 15.63 10.50
C GLU A 248 -3.50 14.35 9.63
N ALA A 249 -2.99 13.24 10.14
CA ALA A 249 -2.99 11.96 9.47
C ALA A 249 -4.42 11.51 9.10
N VAL A 250 -5.35 11.59 10.04
CA VAL A 250 -6.78 11.30 9.80
C VAL A 250 -7.34 12.21 8.69
N THR A 251 -7.06 13.50 8.74
CA THR A 251 -7.51 14.47 7.72
C THR A 251 -6.96 14.11 6.33
N ILE A 252 -5.70 13.73 6.23
CA ILE A 252 -5.07 13.30 4.97
C ILE A 252 -5.80 12.09 4.38
N LEU A 253 -6.09 11.07 5.18
CA LEU A 253 -6.79 9.88 4.67
C LEU A 253 -8.25 10.15 4.32
N MET A 254 -8.94 11.02 5.07
CA MET A 254 -10.31 11.45 4.76
C MET A 254 -10.40 12.06 3.36
N LYS A 255 -9.43 12.90 2.97
CA LYS A 255 -9.40 13.52 1.62
C LYS A 255 -9.39 12.46 0.49
N VAL A 256 -8.68 11.36 0.66
CA VAL A 256 -8.50 10.34 -0.39
C VAL A 256 -9.52 9.21 -0.31
N SER A 257 -10.04 8.90 0.88
CA SER A 257 -11.02 7.82 1.07
C SER A 257 -12.47 8.28 0.90
N SER A 258 -12.75 9.57 1.15
CA SER A 258 -14.10 10.15 1.23
C SER A 258 -14.98 9.49 2.31
N LEU A 259 -14.38 8.86 3.32
CA LEU A 259 -15.07 8.21 4.42
C LEU A 259 -15.20 9.14 5.64
N LYS A 260 -16.07 8.76 6.58
CA LYS A 260 -16.34 9.53 7.78
C LYS A 260 -15.13 9.52 8.73
N LYS A 261 -15.00 10.57 9.54
CA LYS A 261 -13.90 10.74 10.48
C LYS A 261 -13.76 9.54 11.41
N ASP A 262 -14.84 9.05 11.99
CA ASP A 262 -14.84 7.94 12.97
C ASP A 262 -14.27 6.64 12.36
N ASP A 263 -14.62 6.34 11.09
CA ASP A 263 -14.11 5.17 10.37
C ASP A 263 -12.59 5.29 10.13
N VAL A 264 -12.13 6.51 9.80
CA VAL A 264 -10.71 6.81 9.54
C VAL A 264 -9.89 6.83 10.85
N GLU A 265 -10.45 7.37 11.94
CA GLU A 265 -9.85 7.31 13.27
C GLU A 265 -9.68 5.87 13.76
N SER A 266 -10.70 5.05 13.58
CA SER A 266 -10.62 3.61 13.85
C SER A 266 -9.55 2.91 13.04
N ALA A 267 -9.37 3.32 11.76
CA ALA A 267 -8.30 2.83 10.91
C ALA A 267 -6.90 3.22 11.43
N TYR A 268 -6.77 4.45 11.94
CA TYR A 268 -5.52 4.93 12.53
C TYR A 268 -5.16 4.11 13.77
N ASP A 269 -6.08 3.98 14.69
CA ASP A 269 -5.88 3.28 15.96
C ASP A 269 -5.56 1.79 15.70
N PHE A 270 -6.22 1.18 14.73
CA PHE A 270 -5.94 -0.19 14.30
C PHE A 270 -4.54 -0.35 13.70
N LEU A 271 -4.19 0.46 12.71
CA LEU A 271 -2.93 0.29 11.95
C LEU A 271 -1.72 0.75 12.75
N ILE A 272 -1.80 1.90 13.41
CA ILE A 272 -0.69 2.48 14.17
C ILE A 272 -0.58 1.81 15.54
N GLY A 273 -1.68 1.70 16.29
CA GLY A 273 -1.71 1.01 17.59
C GLY A 273 -1.34 -0.47 17.47
N GLY A 274 -1.81 -1.14 16.42
CA GLY A 274 -1.48 -2.53 16.10
C GLY A 274 -0.08 -2.73 15.49
N LYS A 275 0.66 -1.67 15.22
CA LYS A 275 2.00 -1.70 14.59
C LYS A 275 2.00 -2.48 13.28
N TYR A 276 1.07 -2.17 12.38
CA TYR A 276 0.97 -2.83 11.08
C TYR A 276 2.02 -2.33 10.09
N PHE A 277 2.40 -1.07 10.14
CA PHE A 277 3.46 -0.52 9.30
C PHE A 277 4.85 -0.85 9.86
N GLU A 278 5.80 -1.08 8.95
CA GLU A 278 7.21 -1.27 9.25
C GLU A 278 7.98 0.05 9.10
N PRO A 279 8.29 0.75 10.20
CA PRO A 279 8.82 2.11 10.12
C PRO A 279 10.23 2.19 9.51
N THR A 280 11.04 1.14 9.67
CA THR A 280 12.42 1.12 9.14
C THR A 280 12.48 0.69 7.67
N GLY A 281 11.43 0.02 7.17
CA GLY A 281 11.38 -0.57 5.85
C GLY A 281 12.16 -1.86 5.70
N LYS A 282 12.70 -2.41 6.79
CA LYS A 282 13.43 -3.69 6.77
C LYS A 282 12.53 -4.85 6.37
N VAL A 283 13.12 -5.79 5.67
CA VAL A 283 12.46 -7.04 5.27
C VAL A 283 12.84 -8.13 6.26
N SER A 284 11.88 -8.59 7.07
CA SER A 284 12.09 -9.77 7.90
C SER A 284 12.17 -11.00 7.02
N LYS A 285 13.32 -11.68 6.99
CA LYS A 285 13.51 -12.93 6.24
C LYS A 285 12.54 -14.00 6.70
N ARG A 286 12.38 -14.17 8.01
CA ARG A 286 11.46 -15.16 8.59
C ARG A 286 10.03 -15.00 8.07
N ARG A 287 9.49 -13.78 8.14
CA ARG A 287 8.12 -13.51 7.68
C ARG A 287 7.98 -13.63 6.17
N LEU A 288 8.98 -13.13 5.42
CA LEU A 288 8.95 -13.23 3.96
C LEU A 288 9.07 -14.68 3.50
N SER A 289 9.90 -15.50 4.17
CA SER A 289 9.97 -16.95 3.92
C SER A 289 8.62 -17.62 4.15
N ALA A 290 7.90 -17.28 5.22
CA ALA A 290 6.57 -17.84 5.46
C ALA A 290 5.58 -17.54 4.32
N LEU A 291 5.66 -16.36 3.71
CA LEU A 291 4.86 -16.04 2.52
C LEU A 291 5.31 -16.84 1.30
N VAL A 292 6.62 -16.92 1.06
CA VAL A 292 7.20 -17.66 -0.07
C VAL A 292 6.88 -19.16 0.05
N ASP A 293 6.99 -19.74 1.25
CA ASP A 293 6.68 -21.15 1.49
C ASP A 293 5.20 -21.43 1.28
N ALA A 294 4.30 -20.53 1.67
CA ALA A 294 2.88 -20.66 1.34
C ALA A 294 2.63 -20.67 -0.18
N LEU A 295 3.37 -19.89 -0.96
CA LEU A 295 3.26 -19.90 -2.42
C LEU A 295 3.83 -21.18 -3.04
N LYS A 296 4.89 -21.77 -2.46
CA LYS A 296 5.43 -23.07 -2.85
C LYS A 296 4.43 -24.21 -2.57
N GLU A 297 3.81 -24.22 -1.39
CA GLU A 297 2.79 -25.18 -1.00
C GLU A 297 1.57 -25.17 -1.94
N LEU A 298 1.19 -23.98 -2.43
CA LEU A 298 0.12 -23.81 -3.42
C LEU A 298 0.52 -24.14 -4.85
N GLY A 299 1.80 -24.47 -5.09
CA GLY A 299 2.34 -24.71 -6.44
C GLY A 299 2.43 -23.45 -7.32
N ASP A 300 2.34 -22.26 -6.73
CA ASP A 300 2.43 -20.99 -7.46
C ASP A 300 3.85 -20.62 -7.88
N ILE A 301 4.84 -21.09 -7.11
CA ILE A 301 6.27 -20.93 -7.39
C ILE A 301 7.00 -22.25 -7.09
N PRO A 302 8.12 -22.55 -7.76
CA PRO A 302 8.82 -23.81 -7.58
C PRO A 302 9.48 -23.93 -6.19
N PRO A 303 9.60 -25.14 -5.61
CA PRO A 303 10.26 -25.35 -4.32
C PRO A 303 11.70 -24.82 -4.26
N SER A 304 12.40 -24.77 -5.39
CA SER A 304 13.78 -24.27 -5.51
C SER A 304 13.90 -22.75 -5.46
N PHE A 305 12.79 -22.01 -5.42
CA PHE A 305 12.86 -20.55 -5.42
C PHE A 305 13.50 -20.03 -4.12
N SER A 306 14.53 -19.19 -4.29
CA SER A 306 15.24 -18.53 -3.17
C SER A 306 14.74 -17.10 -2.95
N ILE A 307 14.54 -16.72 -1.69
CA ILE A 307 14.10 -15.37 -1.30
C ILE A 307 15.14 -14.29 -1.62
N GLU A 308 16.43 -14.65 -1.73
CA GLU A 308 17.50 -13.73 -2.08
C GLU A 308 17.30 -13.10 -3.45
N ARG A 309 16.61 -13.78 -4.36
CA ARG A 309 16.24 -13.25 -5.69
C ARG A 309 15.30 -12.05 -5.61
N LEU A 310 14.63 -11.87 -4.48
CA LEU A 310 13.66 -10.77 -4.27
C LEU A 310 14.34 -9.44 -3.98
N PHE A 311 15.60 -9.42 -3.58
CA PHE A 311 16.26 -8.24 -3.03
C PHE A 311 17.07 -7.47 -4.07
N LEU A 312 17.00 -6.14 -3.99
CA LEU A 312 17.91 -5.26 -4.72
C LEU A 312 19.25 -5.19 -3.98
N ALA A 313 20.29 -5.75 -4.55
CA ALA A 313 21.60 -5.86 -3.93
C ALA A 313 22.15 -4.49 -3.47
N GLY A 314 22.59 -4.42 -2.21
CA GLY A 314 23.14 -3.23 -1.60
C GLY A 314 22.11 -2.11 -1.32
N VAL A 315 20.81 -2.39 -1.48
CA VAL A 315 19.71 -1.44 -1.21
C VAL A 315 18.74 -2.02 -0.19
N THR A 316 18.20 -3.22 -0.47
CA THR A 316 17.21 -3.85 0.41
C THR A 316 17.86 -4.16 1.76
N GLN A 317 17.32 -3.56 2.82
CA GLN A 317 17.74 -3.87 4.18
C GLN A 317 16.96 -5.08 4.68
N VAL A 318 17.70 -6.07 5.19
CA VAL A 318 17.12 -7.33 5.65
C VAL A 318 17.39 -7.48 7.14
N SER A 319 16.45 -8.06 7.86
CA SER A 319 16.59 -8.46 9.27
C SER A 319 16.28 -9.94 9.46
N ASP A 320 16.87 -10.55 10.49
CA ASP A 320 16.66 -11.93 10.98
C ASP A 320 16.54 -13.03 9.92
#